data_e76384ca7d78b902b2105f7d5d1849f8
#
_entry.id   e76384ca7d78b902b2105f7d5d1849f8
#
_cell.length_a   1.000
_cell.length_b   1.000
_cell.length_c   1.000
_cell.angle_alpha   90.00
_cell.angle_beta   90.00
_cell.angle_gamma   90.00
#
_symmetry.space_group_name_H-M   'P 1'
#
loop_
_entity.id
_entity.type
_entity.pdbx_description
1 polymer ?
#
loop_
_entity_poly.entity_id
_entity_poly.type
_entity_poly.pdbx_seq_one_letter_code
_entity_poly.pdbx_strand_id
1 'polypeptide(L)'
;LTGKYFPNQTFDSSDSSIIITRTDSVLNWVSGGGWGNNELQYYTNSSDNVRIENGKLIIEAKDQLYKGSAYTSSRIKTKNSWKYGRFEISARLPEGRGTWAAGWALPSDWVYGPWPFSGEIDIFEHVGHEQDFIVSSLHNIAHSGDVSRSDQQGKSRLENACNSFNLYALEWEKDKIKIFVNNHLQLEYNKNDQGWERWPFDQPFHLIFNIAIGGSWGGLEGVDNNVFPSKMEIDYVRVYQKTADGI
;
A
#
# COMPACT_ATOMS: atom_id res chain seq x y z
N LEU A 1 12.35 21.98 -7.19
CA LEU A 1 11.27 21.70 -6.22
C LEU A 1 11.74 22.16 -4.83
N THR A 2 11.39 23.38 -4.44
CA THR A 2 11.54 23.87 -3.07
C THR A 2 10.24 23.55 -2.32
N GLY A 3 10.11 22.31 -1.90
CA GLY A 3 8.99 21.88 -1.05
C GLY A 3 9.39 21.93 0.42
N LYS A 4 8.43 22.03 1.34
CA LYS A 4 8.68 21.75 2.75
C LYS A 4 9.15 20.30 2.84
N TYR A 5 10.43 20.14 3.15
CA TYR A 5 11.00 18.86 3.56
C TYR A 5 10.44 18.57 4.95
N PHE A 6 9.58 17.58 5.07
CA PHE A 6 9.32 16.98 6.37
C PHE A 6 10.53 16.09 6.67
N PRO A 7 11.39 16.48 7.64
CA PRO A 7 12.61 15.75 7.88
C PRO A 7 12.26 14.30 8.17
N ASN A 8 13.03 13.42 7.54
CA ASN A 8 13.08 11.97 7.77
C ASN A 8 12.13 11.51 8.88
N GLN A 9 10.96 11.00 8.51
CA GLN A 9 10.28 10.10 9.41
C GLN A 9 11.13 8.82 9.41
N THR A 10 12.24 8.86 10.15
CA THR A 10 12.89 7.66 10.61
C THR A 10 11.87 6.98 11.48
N PHE A 11 11.53 5.75 11.16
CA PHE A 11 10.64 4.96 11.97
C PHE A 11 11.28 4.77 13.34
N ASP A 12 10.91 5.60 14.27
CA ASP A 12 11.22 5.47 15.69
C ASP A 12 9.98 4.86 16.37
N SER A 13 10.20 4.06 17.39
CA SER A 13 9.13 3.53 18.24
C SER A 13 8.30 4.64 18.91
N SER A 14 8.82 5.85 18.97
CA SER A 14 8.13 7.06 19.41
C SER A 14 7.41 7.81 18.28
N ASP A 15 7.55 7.39 17.00
CA ASP A 15 6.91 8.09 15.87
C ASP A 15 5.40 7.97 15.95
N SER A 16 4.79 9.05 16.42
CA SER A 16 3.34 9.14 16.60
C SER A 16 2.58 9.29 15.26
N SER A 17 3.25 9.40 14.13
CA SER A 17 2.62 9.53 12.81
C SER A 17 2.12 8.19 12.24
N ILE A 18 2.66 7.07 12.74
CA ILE A 18 2.24 5.73 12.38
C ILE A 18 1.28 5.21 13.43
N ILE A 19 0.04 4.93 13.03
CA ILE A 19 -0.88 4.19 13.88
C ILE A 19 -0.87 2.74 13.44
N ILE A 20 -0.48 1.85 14.34
CA ILE A 20 -0.86 0.47 14.24
C ILE A 20 -2.35 0.41 14.56
N THR A 21 -3.19 0.38 13.54
CA THR A 21 -4.61 0.18 13.76
C THR A 21 -4.86 -1.29 14.00
N ARG A 22 -5.45 -1.60 15.13
CA ARG A 22 -6.21 -2.84 15.26
C ARG A 22 -7.26 -2.84 14.18
N THR A 23 -7.13 -3.76 13.26
CA THR A 23 -8.11 -3.98 12.20
C THR A 23 -9.08 -5.08 12.59
N ASP A 24 -9.09 -5.44 13.87
CA ASP A 24 -10.04 -6.37 14.40
C ASP A 24 -11.41 -5.74 14.46
N SER A 25 -12.35 -6.35 13.84
CA SER A 25 -13.79 -6.27 14.05
C SER A 25 -14.58 -5.06 13.58
N VAL A 26 -14.04 -3.89 13.39
CA VAL A 26 -14.86 -2.71 13.02
C VAL A 26 -15.09 -2.58 11.51
N LEU A 27 -14.29 -3.24 10.70
CA LEU A 27 -14.46 -3.32 9.25
C LEU A 27 -14.55 -4.78 8.79
N ASN A 28 -15.30 -5.59 9.53
CA ASN A 28 -15.60 -6.96 9.15
C ASN A 28 -16.57 -6.97 7.95
N TRP A 29 -16.03 -6.80 6.77
CA TRP A 29 -16.79 -6.89 5.53
C TRP A 29 -17.02 -8.33 5.11
N VAL A 30 -16.29 -9.29 5.68
CA VAL A 30 -16.46 -10.71 5.42
C VAL A 30 -16.19 -11.51 6.70
N SER A 31 -17.11 -12.42 7.02
CA SER A 31 -16.92 -13.46 8.02
C SER A 31 -15.70 -14.32 7.65
N GLY A 32 -14.60 -14.21 8.37
CA GLY A 32 -13.45 -15.06 8.13
C GLY A 32 -12.07 -14.45 8.36
N GLY A 33 -11.96 -13.26 8.95
CA GLY A 33 -10.67 -12.70 9.37
C GLY A 33 -9.87 -11.94 8.33
N GLY A 34 -10.21 -11.98 7.05
CA GLY A 34 -9.58 -11.21 5.99
C GLY A 34 -10.31 -9.89 5.69
N TRP A 35 -9.61 -8.97 5.03
CA TRP A 35 -10.10 -7.62 4.69
C TRP A 35 -10.90 -7.58 3.37
N GLY A 36 -11.57 -8.59 3.01
CA GLY A 36 -12.09 -8.83 1.69
C GLY A 36 -11.16 -9.73 0.89
N ASN A 37 -11.38 -9.85 -0.41
CA ASN A 37 -10.56 -10.63 -1.33
C ASN A 37 -10.30 -12.10 -0.93
N ASN A 38 -11.03 -12.66 0.04
CA ASN A 38 -10.80 -13.99 0.62
C ASN A 38 -9.41 -14.21 1.22
N GLU A 39 -8.82 -13.15 1.78
CA GLU A 39 -7.53 -13.19 2.46
C GLU A 39 -7.59 -14.09 3.71
N LEU A 40 -6.46 -14.73 4.05
CA LEU A 40 -6.39 -15.80 5.04
C LEU A 40 -5.83 -15.38 6.40
N GLN A 41 -5.15 -14.22 6.49
CA GLN A 41 -4.51 -13.75 7.71
C GLN A 41 -5.47 -13.02 8.64
N TYR A 42 -5.10 -13.02 9.90
CA TYR A 42 -5.61 -12.07 10.89
C TYR A 42 -4.58 -10.96 11.09
N TYR A 43 -4.98 -9.71 10.92
CA TYR A 43 -4.10 -8.57 11.19
C TYR A 43 -4.03 -8.28 12.67
N THR A 44 -2.81 -8.23 13.23
CA THR A 44 -2.54 -7.96 14.63
C THR A 44 -1.70 -6.70 14.82
N ASN A 45 -1.68 -6.18 16.03
CA ASN A 45 -0.75 -5.13 16.49
C ASN A 45 0.35 -5.70 17.39
N SER A 46 0.57 -7.00 17.35
CA SER A 46 1.65 -7.63 18.10
C SER A 46 3.00 -7.20 17.54
N SER A 47 3.99 -7.03 18.40
CA SER A 47 5.39 -6.85 18.01
C SER A 47 5.94 -8.02 17.16
N ASP A 48 5.27 -9.15 17.20
CA ASP A 48 5.57 -10.30 16.34
C ASP A 48 5.26 -10.04 14.86
N ASN A 49 4.25 -9.20 14.58
CA ASN A 49 3.83 -8.89 13.21
C ASN A 49 4.22 -7.48 12.76
N VAL A 50 4.41 -6.54 13.71
CA VAL A 50 4.83 -5.18 13.36
C VAL A 50 5.73 -4.60 14.44
N ARG A 51 6.88 -4.06 14.05
CA ARG A 51 7.88 -3.48 14.95
C ARG A 51 8.84 -2.56 14.23
N ILE A 52 9.55 -1.77 15.01
CA ILE A 52 10.76 -1.09 14.54
C ILE A 52 11.97 -1.93 14.91
N GLU A 53 12.78 -2.26 13.93
CA GLU A 53 13.99 -3.05 14.10
C GLU A 53 15.12 -2.44 13.26
N ASN A 54 16.23 -2.08 13.90
CA ASN A 54 17.39 -1.44 13.25
C ASN A 54 17.01 -0.19 12.42
N GLY A 55 16.11 0.65 12.96
CA GLY A 55 15.63 1.87 12.31
C GLY A 55 14.70 1.67 11.13
N LYS A 56 14.21 0.45 10.90
CA LYS A 56 13.26 0.10 9.84
C LYS A 56 11.94 -0.35 10.42
N LEU A 57 10.86 -0.05 9.72
CA LEU A 57 9.57 -0.62 10.00
C LEU A 57 9.50 -2.02 9.39
N ILE A 58 9.20 -3.01 10.21
CA ILE A 58 9.02 -4.40 9.80
C ILE A 58 7.54 -4.76 9.91
N ILE A 59 6.98 -5.25 8.81
CA ILE A 59 5.71 -5.98 8.80
C ILE A 59 6.04 -7.44 8.49
N GLU A 60 5.63 -8.36 9.37
CA GLU A 60 5.98 -9.78 9.27
C GLU A 60 4.73 -10.64 9.25
N ALA A 61 4.59 -11.42 8.19
CA ALA A 61 3.56 -12.42 8.00
C ALA A 61 4.04 -13.76 8.53
N LYS A 62 3.18 -14.48 9.27
CA LYS A 62 3.52 -15.74 9.94
C LYS A 62 2.48 -16.81 9.70
N ASP A 63 2.92 -18.05 9.56
CA ASP A 63 2.09 -19.23 9.75
C ASP A 63 1.86 -19.40 11.27
N GLN A 64 0.75 -18.88 11.73
CA GLN A 64 0.42 -18.81 13.16
C GLN A 64 -1.10 -18.80 13.32
N LEU A 65 -1.64 -19.84 13.94
CA LEU A 65 -3.05 -19.89 14.26
C LEU A 65 -3.44 -18.81 15.26
N TYR A 66 -4.34 -17.93 14.88
CA TYR A 66 -4.83 -16.86 15.73
C TYR A 66 -6.28 -16.53 15.40
N LYS A 67 -7.17 -16.61 16.41
CA LYS A 67 -8.62 -16.30 16.30
C LYS A 67 -9.32 -16.98 15.10
N GLY A 68 -8.94 -18.19 14.77
CA GLY A 68 -9.52 -18.97 13.68
C GLY A 68 -8.87 -18.75 12.32
N SER A 69 -7.95 -17.80 12.17
CA SER A 69 -7.12 -17.64 10.97
C SER A 69 -5.84 -18.45 11.10
N ALA A 70 -5.41 -19.11 10.02
CA ALA A 70 -4.18 -19.91 10.00
C ALA A 70 -2.92 -19.04 10.02
N TYR A 71 -3.05 -17.77 9.64
CA TYR A 71 -1.92 -16.84 9.51
C TYR A 71 -2.16 -15.56 10.29
N THR A 72 -1.06 -14.94 10.70
CA THR A 72 -1.06 -13.57 11.24
C THR A 72 -0.20 -12.65 10.38
N SER A 73 -0.55 -11.39 10.35
CA SER A 73 0.20 -10.32 9.70
C SER A 73 -0.12 -8.98 10.36
N SER A 74 0.29 -7.88 9.77
CA SER A 74 -0.13 -6.56 10.22
C SER A 74 -0.51 -5.66 9.06
N ARG A 75 -1.42 -4.72 9.34
CA ARG A 75 -1.82 -3.62 8.48
C ARG A 75 -1.76 -2.34 9.29
N ILE A 76 -0.98 -1.39 8.82
CA ILE A 76 -0.78 -0.11 9.48
C ILE A 76 -1.17 1.02 8.54
N LYS A 77 -1.53 2.16 9.12
CA LYS A 77 -1.80 3.39 8.36
C LYS A 77 -1.16 4.60 9.02
N THR A 78 -0.90 5.63 8.23
CA THR A 78 -0.44 6.92 8.76
C THR A 78 -1.56 7.63 9.52
N LYS A 79 -1.20 8.37 10.57
CA LYS A 79 -2.12 9.29 11.27
C LYS A 79 -2.47 10.50 10.40
N ASN A 80 -1.45 10.98 9.68
CA ASN A 80 -1.60 12.11 8.79
C ASN A 80 -2.19 11.65 7.47
N SER A 81 -2.92 12.54 6.85
CA SER A 81 -3.37 12.45 5.47
C SER A 81 -2.90 13.67 4.69
N TRP A 82 -2.73 13.51 3.41
CA TRP A 82 -2.23 14.55 2.52
C TRP A 82 -3.11 14.62 1.27
N LYS A 83 -3.25 15.81 0.76
CA LYS A 83 -3.81 16.07 -0.56
C LYS A 83 -2.69 16.61 -1.43
N TYR A 84 -2.34 15.86 -2.45
CA TYR A 84 -1.24 16.15 -3.37
C TYR A 84 0.15 16.10 -2.73
N GLY A 85 1.17 15.95 -3.55
CA GLY A 85 2.56 15.92 -3.14
C GLY A 85 3.35 14.81 -3.85
N ARG A 86 4.61 14.68 -3.46
CA ARG A 86 5.45 13.54 -3.82
C ARG A 86 5.67 12.67 -2.59
N PHE A 87 5.41 11.39 -2.73
CA PHE A 87 5.58 10.36 -1.71
C PHE A 87 6.68 9.43 -2.16
N GLU A 88 7.63 9.16 -1.30
CA GLU A 88 8.74 8.25 -1.55
C GLU A 88 8.79 7.18 -0.46
N ILE A 89 8.80 5.94 -0.87
CA ILE A 89 8.81 4.76 0.00
C ILE A 89 10.02 3.92 -0.40
N SER A 90 10.98 3.76 0.51
CA SER A 90 12.07 2.81 0.35
C SER A 90 11.70 1.52 1.05
N ALA A 91 11.49 0.46 0.29
CA ALA A 91 11.05 -0.82 0.83
C ALA A 91 11.72 -2.01 0.16
N ARG A 92 11.88 -3.10 0.94
CA ARG A 92 12.19 -4.44 0.48
C ARG A 92 10.96 -5.31 0.75
N LEU A 93 10.49 -6.02 -0.28
CA LEU A 93 9.22 -6.72 -0.26
C LEU A 93 9.38 -8.17 0.20
N PRO A 94 8.32 -8.80 0.72
CA PRO A 94 8.35 -10.20 1.12
C PRO A 94 8.47 -11.11 -0.10
N GLU A 95 9.17 -12.21 0.05
CA GLU A 95 9.20 -13.27 -0.95
C GLU A 95 8.23 -14.39 -0.58
N GLY A 96 7.91 -15.22 -1.58
CA GLY A 96 7.23 -16.49 -1.39
C GLY A 96 5.77 -16.49 -1.80
N ARG A 97 5.40 -17.57 -2.46
CA ARG A 97 4.06 -17.81 -3.01
C ARG A 97 3.01 -17.79 -1.90
N GLY A 98 2.00 -16.97 -2.13
CA GLY A 98 0.92 -16.73 -1.17
C GLY A 98 1.02 -15.39 -0.44
N THR A 99 2.15 -14.67 -0.51
CA THR A 99 2.23 -13.30 0.02
C THR A 99 1.63 -12.30 -0.96
N TRP A 100 1.04 -11.23 -0.42
CA TRP A 100 0.53 -10.08 -1.16
C TRP A 100 0.81 -8.82 -0.34
N ALA A 101 1.89 -8.16 -0.67
CA ALA A 101 2.33 -6.94 0.00
C ALA A 101 1.88 -5.71 -0.76
N ALA A 102 1.54 -4.64 -0.03
CA ALA A 102 1.12 -3.38 -0.63
C ALA A 102 1.59 -2.16 0.18
N GLY A 103 1.90 -1.10 -0.56
CA GLY A 103 2.00 0.27 -0.08
C GLY A 103 1.04 1.14 -0.88
N TRP A 104 -0.04 1.58 -0.26
CA TRP A 104 -1.21 2.13 -0.91
C TRP A 104 -1.87 3.23 -0.10
N ALA A 105 -2.91 3.86 -0.62
CA ALA A 105 -3.58 4.96 0.04
C ALA A 105 -5.10 4.91 -0.14
N LEU A 106 -5.81 5.25 0.94
CA LEU A 106 -7.26 5.44 0.93
C LEU A 106 -7.64 6.86 1.35
N PRO A 107 -8.79 7.36 0.88
CA PRO A 107 -9.30 8.66 1.29
C PRO A 107 -9.59 8.68 2.80
N SER A 108 -9.36 9.82 3.44
CA SER A 108 -9.66 9.99 4.86
C SER A 108 -11.10 10.40 5.13
N ASP A 109 -11.70 11.15 4.21
CA ASP A 109 -13.02 11.77 4.41
C ASP A 109 -14.14 11.08 3.61
N TRP A 110 -13.80 10.21 2.65
CA TRP A 110 -14.77 9.49 1.82
C TRP A 110 -15.83 10.39 1.16
N VAL A 111 -15.38 11.53 0.61
CA VAL A 111 -16.24 12.63 0.10
C VAL A 111 -17.27 12.16 -0.93
N TYR A 112 -16.93 11.18 -1.76
CA TYR A 112 -17.79 10.67 -2.82
C TYR A 112 -18.54 9.39 -2.45
N GLY A 113 -18.38 8.90 -1.20
CA GLY A 113 -19.01 7.69 -0.72
C GLY A 113 -18.02 6.52 -0.51
N PRO A 114 -18.54 5.33 -0.14
CA PRO A 114 -17.70 4.17 0.16
C PRO A 114 -16.90 3.70 -1.07
N TRP A 115 -15.95 2.81 -0.82
CA TRP A 115 -15.17 2.19 -1.90
C TRP A 115 -16.07 1.59 -2.99
N PRO A 116 -15.76 1.80 -4.29
CA PRO A 116 -14.63 2.53 -4.87
C PRO A 116 -14.92 3.99 -5.24
N PHE A 117 -16.02 4.57 -4.75
CA PHE A 117 -16.48 5.92 -5.12
C PHE A 117 -15.46 7.01 -4.79
N SER A 118 -14.82 6.90 -3.63
CA SER A 118 -13.84 7.91 -3.17
C SER A 118 -12.39 7.59 -3.59
N GLY A 119 -12.20 6.54 -4.37
CA GLY A 119 -10.89 6.19 -4.95
C GLY A 119 -9.98 5.39 -4.04
N GLU A 120 -8.91 4.86 -4.65
CA GLU A 120 -7.78 4.17 -4.03
C GLU A 120 -6.55 4.36 -4.90
N ILE A 121 -5.37 4.51 -4.31
CA ILE A 121 -4.10 4.68 -5.00
C ILE A 121 -3.15 3.60 -4.50
N ASP A 122 -2.83 2.62 -5.34
CA ASP A 122 -1.86 1.58 -5.04
C ASP A 122 -0.51 1.99 -5.62
N ILE A 123 0.39 2.47 -4.73
CA ILE A 123 1.72 2.93 -5.15
C ILE A 123 2.55 1.73 -5.58
N PHE A 124 2.48 0.63 -4.84
CA PHE A 124 3.02 -0.65 -5.23
C PHE A 124 2.20 -1.80 -4.63
N GLU A 125 2.03 -2.83 -5.40
CA GLU A 125 1.54 -4.13 -4.99
C GLU A 125 2.50 -5.21 -5.50
N HIS A 126 2.68 -6.26 -4.71
CA HIS A 126 3.57 -7.37 -5.01
C HIS A 126 2.96 -8.68 -4.53
N VAL A 127 2.88 -9.65 -5.42
CA VAL A 127 2.40 -11.01 -5.12
C VAL A 127 3.49 -12.05 -5.26
N GLY A 128 3.57 -12.94 -4.30
CA GLY A 128 4.68 -13.90 -4.20
C GLY A 128 4.74 -14.97 -5.28
N HIS A 129 3.70 -15.16 -6.10
CA HIS A 129 3.73 -16.04 -7.26
C HIS A 129 4.30 -15.35 -8.52
N GLU A 130 4.42 -14.02 -8.50
CA GLU A 130 5.06 -13.20 -9.55
C GLU A 130 6.13 -12.28 -8.93
N GLN A 131 7.08 -12.83 -8.20
CA GLN A 131 8.05 -12.10 -7.37
C GLN A 131 8.87 -11.03 -8.10
N ASP A 132 9.05 -11.17 -9.40
CA ASP A 132 9.81 -10.22 -10.21
C ASP A 132 8.96 -9.05 -10.74
N PHE A 133 7.72 -8.92 -10.31
CA PHE A 133 6.84 -7.89 -10.84
C PHE A 133 6.24 -7.00 -9.74
N ILE A 134 6.19 -5.71 -10.04
CA ILE A 134 5.49 -4.70 -9.25
C ILE A 134 4.31 -4.19 -10.07
N VAL A 135 3.16 -4.09 -9.42
CA VAL A 135 1.94 -3.52 -9.98
C VAL A 135 1.61 -2.23 -9.24
N SER A 136 1.15 -1.23 -9.95
CA SER A 136 0.54 -0.02 -9.40
C SER A 136 -0.84 0.16 -10.01
N SER A 137 -1.81 0.57 -9.22
CA SER A 137 -3.20 0.66 -9.66
C SER A 137 -3.88 1.91 -9.12
N LEU A 138 -4.90 2.38 -9.85
CA LEU A 138 -5.83 3.40 -9.38
C LEU A 138 -7.24 2.84 -9.47
N HIS A 139 -8.00 2.94 -8.38
CA HIS A 139 -9.39 2.50 -8.36
C HIS A 139 -10.34 3.68 -8.25
N ASN A 140 -11.40 3.63 -9.03
CA ASN A 140 -12.52 4.58 -8.98
C ASN A 140 -13.81 3.90 -9.48
N ILE A 141 -14.95 4.54 -9.32
CA ILE A 141 -16.22 3.89 -9.65
C ILE A 141 -16.40 3.66 -11.16
N ALA A 142 -15.84 4.49 -12.02
CA ALA A 142 -15.95 4.32 -13.46
C ALA A 142 -15.22 3.07 -13.96
N HIS A 143 -14.28 2.54 -13.18
CA HIS A 143 -13.40 1.43 -13.57
C HIS A 143 -13.23 0.34 -12.50
N SER A 144 -14.05 0.29 -11.47
CA SER A 144 -13.96 -0.78 -10.49
C SER A 144 -14.46 -2.11 -11.06
N GLY A 145 -13.64 -3.14 -11.01
CA GLY A 145 -14.00 -4.49 -11.47
C GLY A 145 -13.70 -4.82 -12.93
N ASP A 146 -13.23 -3.86 -13.75
CA ASP A 146 -12.83 -4.15 -15.13
C ASP A 146 -11.32 -4.35 -15.25
N VAL A 147 -10.86 -5.52 -15.64
CA VAL A 147 -9.43 -5.85 -15.85
C VAL A 147 -8.83 -5.26 -17.14
N SER A 148 -9.64 -4.62 -17.98
CA SER A 148 -9.18 -4.04 -19.26
C SER A 148 -8.53 -2.64 -19.15
N ARG A 149 -8.14 -2.22 -17.94
CA ARG A 149 -7.76 -0.84 -17.57
C ARG A 149 -6.30 -0.53 -17.77
N SER A 150 -5.84 -0.56 -18.99
CA SER A 150 -4.43 -0.25 -19.27
C SER A 150 -3.99 1.17 -18.88
N ASP A 151 -4.92 2.10 -18.67
CA ASP A 151 -4.65 3.48 -18.29
C ASP A 151 -4.61 3.72 -16.77
N GLN A 152 -5.08 2.75 -15.97
CA GLN A 152 -5.14 2.84 -14.51
C GLN A 152 -4.29 1.78 -13.78
N GLN A 153 -3.55 0.98 -14.52
CA GLN A 153 -2.64 -0.01 -13.98
C GLN A 153 -1.31 0.03 -14.73
N GLY A 154 -0.23 0.01 -13.98
CA GLY A 154 1.13 -0.18 -14.49
C GLY A 154 1.74 -1.44 -13.90
N LYS A 155 2.50 -2.18 -14.71
CA LYS A 155 3.26 -3.36 -14.27
C LYS A 155 4.68 -3.27 -14.80
N SER A 156 5.67 -3.43 -13.93
CA SER A 156 7.08 -3.44 -14.32
C SER A 156 7.81 -4.61 -13.69
N ARG A 157 8.86 -5.07 -14.38
CA ARG A 157 9.75 -6.11 -13.87
C ARG A 157 10.79 -5.50 -12.92
N LEU A 158 10.96 -6.11 -11.75
CA LEU A 158 11.88 -5.72 -10.71
C LEU A 158 12.44 -6.99 -10.03
N GLU A 159 13.45 -7.61 -10.62
CA GLU A 159 14.01 -8.90 -10.19
C GLU A 159 14.56 -8.90 -8.75
N ASN A 160 14.85 -7.77 -8.19
CA ASN A 160 15.42 -7.63 -6.85
C ASN A 160 14.43 -7.06 -5.81
N ALA A 161 13.13 -7.10 -6.08
CA ALA A 161 12.10 -6.57 -5.18
C ALA A 161 12.20 -7.14 -3.77
N CYS A 162 12.49 -8.44 -3.64
CA CYS A 162 12.61 -9.15 -2.36
C CYS A 162 14.02 -9.13 -1.75
N ASN A 163 15.05 -8.77 -2.53
CA ASN A 163 16.45 -8.89 -2.12
C ASN A 163 17.10 -7.56 -1.79
N SER A 164 16.54 -6.44 -2.26
CA SER A 164 17.09 -5.10 -2.10
C SER A 164 16.01 -4.09 -1.74
N PHE A 165 16.42 -2.99 -1.11
CA PHE A 165 15.57 -1.83 -0.98
C PHE A 165 15.40 -1.15 -2.34
N ASN A 166 14.16 -0.92 -2.72
CA ASN A 166 13.80 -0.24 -3.94
C ASN A 166 12.96 1.00 -3.61
N LEU A 167 13.00 2.00 -4.48
CA LEU A 167 12.26 3.23 -4.33
C LEU A 167 10.94 3.14 -5.09
N TYR A 168 9.85 3.26 -4.37
CA TYR A 168 8.50 3.38 -4.91
C TYR A 168 8.02 4.80 -4.66
N ALA A 169 7.61 5.52 -5.71
CA ALA A 169 7.23 6.91 -5.56
C ALA A 169 5.93 7.25 -6.26
N LEU A 170 5.14 8.10 -5.62
CA LEU A 170 3.93 8.70 -6.13
C LEU A 170 4.17 10.21 -6.30
N GLU A 171 3.94 10.75 -7.49
CA GLU A 171 3.72 12.18 -7.72
C GLU A 171 2.25 12.40 -7.99
N TRP A 172 1.62 13.13 -7.11
CA TRP A 172 0.19 13.39 -7.16
C TRP A 172 -0.09 14.89 -7.16
N GLU A 173 -0.67 15.34 -8.25
CA GLU A 173 -1.06 16.72 -8.49
C GLU A 173 -2.58 16.83 -8.68
N LYS A 174 -3.08 18.04 -8.84
CA LYS A 174 -4.52 18.33 -8.98
C LYS A 174 -5.18 17.60 -10.17
N ASP A 175 -4.41 17.40 -11.23
CA ASP A 175 -4.89 16.89 -12.51
C ASP A 175 -4.08 15.73 -13.06
N LYS A 176 -3.10 15.24 -12.28
CA LYS A 176 -2.20 14.18 -12.72
C LYS A 176 -1.68 13.34 -11.56
N ILE A 177 -1.62 12.03 -11.77
CA ILE A 177 -0.94 11.06 -10.92
C ILE A 177 0.14 10.37 -11.75
N LYS A 178 1.34 10.27 -11.18
CA LYS A 178 2.43 9.45 -11.72
C LYS A 178 2.98 8.54 -10.64
N ILE A 179 3.21 7.29 -10.98
CA ILE A 179 3.84 6.32 -10.08
C ILE A 179 5.14 5.82 -10.71
N PHE A 180 6.17 5.70 -9.90
CA PHE A 180 7.51 5.34 -10.33
C PHE A 180 8.05 4.17 -9.50
N VAL A 181 8.82 3.31 -10.14
CA VAL A 181 9.66 2.29 -9.50
C VAL A 181 11.11 2.56 -9.87
N ASN A 182 11.97 2.79 -8.88
CA ASN A 182 13.38 3.17 -9.07
C ASN A 182 13.56 4.32 -10.07
N ASN A 183 12.72 5.36 -9.95
CA ASN A 183 12.66 6.53 -10.84
C ASN A 183 12.22 6.24 -12.29
N HIS A 184 11.85 5.00 -12.65
CA HIS A 184 11.22 4.69 -13.93
C HIS A 184 9.71 4.87 -13.81
N LEU A 185 9.13 5.64 -14.73
CA LEU A 185 7.69 5.85 -14.79
C LEU A 185 6.98 4.53 -15.08
N GLN A 186 6.10 4.11 -14.17
CA GLN A 186 5.31 2.89 -14.28
C GLN A 186 3.86 3.16 -14.68
N LEU A 187 3.29 4.23 -14.13
CA LEU A 187 1.90 4.62 -14.40
C LEU A 187 1.80 6.14 -14.51
N GLU A 188 1.09 6.64 -15.50
CA GLU A 188 0.65 8.03 -15.59
C GLU A 188 -0.86 8.06 -15.85
N TYR A 189 -1.59 8.80 -15.01
CA TYR A 189 -3.01 8.99 -15.14
C TYR A 189 -3.36 10.48 -15.08
N ASN A 190 -4.10 10.93 -16.08
CA ASN A 190 -4.47 12.34 -16.24
C ASN A 190 -5.98 12.53 -16.05
N LYS A 191 -6.36 13.63 -15.41
CA LYS A 191 -7.76 13.96 -15.14
C LYS A 191 -8.57 14.20 -16.40
N ASN A 192 -8.00 14.88 -17.41
CA ASN A 192 -8.60 15.09 -18.75
C ASN A 192 -10.05 15.62 -18.70
N ASP A 193 -10.32 16.61 -17.84
CA ASP A 193 -11.65 17.21 -17.64
C ASP A 193 -12.76 16.22 -17.22
N GLN A 194 -12.39 15.10 -16.65
CA GLN A 194 -13.30 14.06 -16.16
C GLN A 194 -13.88 14.42 -14.78
N GLY A 195 -15.10 13.94 -14.53
CA GLY A 195 -15.77 14.07 -13.25
C GLY A 195 -15.14 13.22 -12.14
N TRP A 196 -15.73 13.32 -10.95
CA TRP A 196 -15.28 12.61 -9.76
C TRP A 196 -15.37 11.08 -9.92
N GLU A 197 -16.21 10.58 -10.79
CA GLU A 197 -16.35 9.14 -11.07
C GLU A 197 -15.05 8.53 -11.60
N ARG A 198 -14.26 9.33 -12.30
CA ARG A 198 -12.94 8.94 -12.81
C ARG A 198 -11.79 9.59 -12.03
N TRP A 199 -12.04 10.73 -11.38
CA TRP A 199 -11.04 11.49 -10.64
C TRP A 199 -11.48 11.81 -9.21
N PRO A 200 -11.61 10.81 -8.32
CA PRO A 200 -11.92 11.04 -6.91
C PRO A 200 -10.70 11.49 -6.09
N PHE A 201 -9.55 11.67 -6.73
CA PHE A 201 -8.25 11.93 -6.13
C PHE A 201 -8.03 13.42 -5.81
N ASP A 202 -9.07 14.14 -5.38
CA ASP A 202 -9.01 15.55 -5.03
C ASP A 202 -9.37 15.83 -3.56
N GLN A 203 -9.20 14.83 -2.72
CA GLN A 203 -9.40 14.83 -1.28
C GLN A 203 -8.17 14.28 -0.55
N PRO A 204 -8.03 14.44 0.79
CA PRO A 204 -6.91 13.89 1.53
C PRO A 204 -6.92 12.36 1.58
N PHE A 205 -5.75 11.74 1.38
CA PHE A 205 -5.52 10.30 1.51
C PHE A 205 -4.48 10.02 2.61
N HIS A 206 -4.63 8.91 3.31
CA HIS A 206 -3.64 8.37 4.23
C HIS A 206 -2.97 7.13 3.62
N LEU A 207 -1.68 6.93 3.94
CA LEU A 207 -0.93 5.75 3.49
C LEU A 207 -1.26 4.53 4.33
N ILE A 208 -1.23 3.37 3.70
CA ILE A 208 -1.44 2.06 4.30
C ILE A 208 -0.34 1.11 3.83
N PHE A 209 0.14 0.25 4.74
CA PHE A 209 1.10 -0.81 4.45
C PHE A 209 0.65 -2.11 5.08
N ASN A 210 0.70 -3.20 4.33
CA ASN A 210 0.36 -4.53 4.83
C ASN A 210 1.00 -5.65 4.01
N ILE A 211 0.98 -6.84 4.59
CA ILE A 211 1.13 -8.09 3.86
C ILE A 211 -0.16 -8.88 4.05
N ALA A 212 -0.94 -9.07 3.00
CA ALA A 212 -2.01 -10.05 2.97
C ALA A 212 -1.45 -11.45 2.62
N ILE A 213 -2.19 -12.50 2.96
CA ILE A 213 -1.82 -13.88 2.67
C ILE A 213 -2.98 -14.56 1.96
N GLY A 214 -2.69 -15.22 0.85
CA GLY A 214 -3.71 -15.82 0.02
C GLY A 214 -4.55 -14.76 -0.71
N GLY A 215 -5.86 -14.92 -0.64
CA GLY A 215 -6.80 -14.02 -1.32
C GLY A 215 -6.96 -14.30 -2.81
N SER A 216 -7.82 -13.50 -3.44
CA SER A 216 -8.19 -13.68 -4.85
C SER A 216 -7.03 -13.46 -5.83
N TRP A 217 -5.99 -12.74 -5.41
CA TRP A 217 -4.79 -12.51 -6.23
C TRP A 217 -3.55 -13.12 -5.61
N GLY A 218 -3.16 -12.79 -4.38
CA GLY A 218 -1.99 -13.38 -3.74
C GLY A 218 -2.03 -14.91 -3.65
N GLY A 219 -3.24 -15.49 -3.58
CA GLY A 219 -3.49 -16.92 -3.49
C GLY A 219 -3.74 -17.66 -4.79
N LEU A 220 -3.60 -17.04 -5.97
CA LEU A 220 -3.91 -17.67 -7.27
C LEU A 220 -3.22 -19.01 -7.49
N GLU A 221 -1.98 -19.16 -7.01
CA GLU A 221 -1.22 -20.40 -7.08
C GLU A 221 -1.12 -21.12 -5.72
N GLY A 222 -2.02 -20.78 -4.79
CA GLY A 222 -2.00 -21.28 -3.41
C GLY A 222 -0.96 -20.60 -2.53
N VAL A 223 -0.83 -21.10 -1.30
CA VAL A 223 0.12 -20.59 -0.30
C VAL A 223 1.14 -21.67 0.01
N ASP A 224 2.41 -21.31 -0.01
CA ASP A 224 3.51 -22.17 0.42
C ASP A 224 3.86 -21.82 1.89
N ASN A 225 3.56 -22.73 2.81
CA ASN A 225 3.82 -22.51 4.24
C ASN A 225 5.31 -22.45 4.59
N ASN A 226 6.19 -22.96 3.74
CA ASN A 226 7.63 -22.94 4.00
C ASN A 226 8.26 -21.54 3.84
N VAL A 227 7.53 -20.58 3.25
CA VAL A 227 8.04 -19.21 3.07
C VAL A 227 7.91 -18.36 4.33
N PHE A 228 7.11 -18.81 5.30
CA PHE A 228 6.90 -18.04 6.54
C PHE A 228 7.96 -18.37 7.61
N PRO A 229 8.38 -17.35 8.40
CA PRO A 229 7.93 -15.98 8.38
C PRO A 229 8.47 -15.21 7.16
N SER A 230 7.62 -14.40 6.52
CA SER A 230 7.99 -13.53 5.41
C SER A 230 7.73 -12.08 5.78
N LYS A 231 8.60 -11.15 5.37
CA LYS A 231 8.56 -9.78 5.85
C LYS A 231 8.74 -8.73 4.77
N MET A 232 8.03 -7.62 4.94
CA MET A 232 8.30 -6.35 4.28
C MET A 232 9.08 -5.47 5.24
N GLU A 233 10.16 -4.89 4.74
CA GLU A 233 10.97 -3.92 5.48
C GLU A 233 10.84 -2.56 4.80
N ILE A 234 10.49 -1.53 5.55
CA ILE A 234 10.40 -0.15 5.07
C ILE A 234 11.48 0.66 5.77
N ASP A 235 12.42 1.20 4.98
CA ASP A 235 13.53 2.01 5.48
C ASP A 235 13.08 3.45 5.77
N TYR A 236 12.31 4.03 4.85
CA TYR A 236 11.71 5.34 5.07
C TYR A 236 10.44 5.52 4.24
N VAL A 237 9.61 6.44 4.73
CA VAL A 237 8.55 7.11 3.97
C VAL A 237 8.81 8.61 4.04
N ARG A 238 8.84 9.29 2.89
CA ARG A 238 9.02 10.75 2.80
C ARG A 238 7.88 11.35 2.01
N VAL A 239 7.33 12.45 2.54
CA VAL A 239 6.27 13.19 1.86
C VAL A 239 6.73 14.61 1.63
N TYR A 240 6.65 15.06 0.40
CA TYR A 240 7.01 16.41 -0.02
C TYR A 240 5.76 17.11 -0.56
N GLN A 241 5.46 18.27 -0.03
CA GLN A 241 4.39 19.12 -0.53
C GLN A 241 4.94 20.45 -1.04
N LYS A 242 4.30 21.02 -2.07
CA LYS A 242 4.63 22.38 -2.52
C LYS A 242 4.25 23.36 -1.41
N THR A 243 5.15 24.29 -1.09
CA THR A 243 4.81 25.40 -0.19
C THR A 243 3.86 26.37 -0.89
N ALA A 244 2.97 27.02 -0.13
CA ALA A 244 2.04 28.01 -0.67
C ALA A 244 2.74 29.21 -1.34
N ASP A 245 4.02 29.42 -1.06
CA ASP A 245 4.84 30.55 -1.54
C ASP A 245 5.67 30.21 -2.79
N GLY A 246 5.40 29.09 -3.43
CA GLY A 246 6.09 28.67 -4.66
C GLY A 246 5.39 29.21 -5.90
N ILE A 247 5.54 30.52 -6.18
CA ILE A 247 5.45 31.07 -7.54
C ILE A 247 6.79 30.92 -8.23
#